data_12113630a0232b464815da1681477b9b
#
_entry.id   12113630a0232b464815da1681477b9b
#
_cell.length_a   1.000
_cell.length_b   1.000
_cell.length_c   1.000
_cell.angle_alpha   90.00
_cell.angle_beta   90.00
_cell.angle_gamma   90.00
#
_symmetry.space_group_name_H-M   'P 1'
#
loop_
_entity.id
_entity.type
_entity.pdbx_description
1 polymer ?
#
loop_
_entity_poly.entity_id
_entity_poly.type
_entity_poly.pdbx_seq_one_letter_code
_entity_poly.pdbx_strand_id
1 'polypeptide(L)'
;MESIRNIAIIAHVDHGKTTLVDKIIHECQIMDPRKDTGELILDNNDLERERGITILSKNVAANYKDVKINILDTPGHADFGGEVERVLKMADGVLLLVDAFEGAMPQTRFVLGKAISLGLKPIVVVNKVDKENCTPDIVQEQVFDLMFNLDATEDQLDFVTIYGSSKEGWMSTDWQKPTDNIITLLDAVIETIPEAPYQEGTPQMQITSLDFSSFKGRIAIGRVFRGDLEKGKDYMLCKDGVNKKVRIKELFVFEGLGRTEVNKVRSGDLCAIIGLDDFEIGDTLADLENPEAMPRISVDEPTMSMLFTINNSPFFGKEGKYVTSRHLRDRLFKETEKNLALRVETTDSEDKFNVFGRGILHLSVLIETMRREGYELQVGKPQVIEKVIDGVNCEPYETLVIDVPEDFSGKAIELVTQRKGDLLVMEPKGDLQHLEFDIPSRGLIGLRNNMLTATSGQAIMTHRFREFMPFKGEITSKVKGALISMEQGPATGFAINRLQDRGRFFVAPADVIYKGQVVGEHSRDNDLEVNLVKGKQLTNMRKSGSDDAMKIAPKVLFSLEESMEYISEDEYLEVTPESLRMRKINS
;
A
#
# COMPACT_ATOMS: atom_id res chain seq x y z
N MET A 1 2.54 -32.45 21.79
CA MET A 1 1.96 -31.11 21.47
C MET A 1 2.31 -30.82 20.03
N GLU A 2 1.42 -30.25 19.27
CA GLU A 2 1.67 -29.89 17.87
C GLU A 2 2.75 -28.80 17.82
N SER A 3 3.82 -28.99 17.04
CA SER A 3 4.89 -27.99 16.88
C SER A 3 4.39 -26.85 15.98
N ILE A 4 4.67 -25.59 16.30
CA ILE A 4 4.19 -24.43 15.55
C ILE A 4 5.38 -23.61 15.08
N ARG A 5 5.30 -23.11 13.82
CA ARG A 5 6.22 -22.12 13.27
C ARG A 5 5.40 -20.94 12.76
N ASN A 6 5.72 -19.74 13.20
CA ASN A 6 5.10 -18.51 12.71
C ASN A 6 6.09 -17.79 11.80
N ILE A 7 5.82 -17.73 10.51
CA ILE A 7 6.70 -17.11 9.51
C ILE A 7 6.02 -15.93 8.84
N ALA A 8 6.74 -14.82 8.70
CA ALA A 8 6.30 -13.69 7.88
C ALA A 8 7.01 -13.73 6.53
N ILE A 9 6.29 -13.46 5.44
CA ILE A 9 6.88 -13.41 4.11
C ILE A 9 7.10 -11.96 3.71
N ILE A 10 8.37 -11.62 3.47
CA ILE A 10 8.84 -10.31 3.01
C ILE A 10 9.24 -10.43 1.54
N ALA A 11 8.67 -9.59 0.69
CA ALA A 11 9.03 -9.55 -0.73
C ALA A 11 8.81 -8.14 -1.29
N HIS A 12 9.58 -7.79 -2.31
CA HIS A 12 9.23 -6.66 -3.17
C HIS A 12 8.01 -7.00 -4.06
N VAL A 13 7.37 -5.98 -4.59
CA VAL A 13 6.30 -6.12 -5.59
C VAL A 13 6.83 -6.97 -6.76
N ASP A 14 6.02 -7.86 -7.27
CA ASP A 14 6.35 -8.77 -8.37
C ASP A 14 7.47 -9.80 -8.13
N HIS A 15 8.08 -9.88 -6.95
CA HIS A 15 9.08 -10.93 -6.65
C HIS A 15 8.49 -12.35 -6.52
N GLY A 16 7.15 -12.48 -6.59
CA GLY A 16 6.45 -13.77 -6.64
C GLY A 16 5.95 -14.28 -5.30
N LYS A 17 5.70 -13.39 -4.35
CA LYS A 17 5.19 -13.71 -2.99
C LYS A 17 3.90 -14.53 -3.04
N THR A 18 2.87 -14.03 -3.71
CA THR A 18 1.57 -14.69 -3.84
C THR A 18 1.71 -16.06 -4.48
N THR A 19 2.49 -16.15 -5.55
CA THR A 19 2.76 -17.43 -6.25
C THR A 19 3.44 -18.45 -5.34
N LEU A 20 4.40 -18.02 -4.49
CA LEU A 20 5.06 -18.89 -3.53
C LEU A 20 4.09 -19.42 -2.49
N VAL A 21 3.27 -18.55 -1.90
CA VAL A 21 2.29 -18.96 -0.89
C VAL A 21 1.24 -19.92 -1.47
N ASP A 22 0.77 -19.67 -2.69
CA ASP A 22 -0.12 -20.60 -3.39
C ASP A 22 0.52 -21.96 -3.57
N LYS A 23 1.81 -22.03 -3.94
CA LYS A 23 2.53 -23.31 -4.06
C LYS A 23 2.69 -24.03 -2.71
N ILE A 24 2.94 -23.30 -1.62
CA ILE A 24 2.97 -23.89 -0.27
C ILE A 24 1.62 -24.49 0.11
N ILE A 25 0.53 -23.80 -0.19
CA ILE A 25 -0.83 -24.28 0.07
C ILE A 25 -1.13 -25.56 -0.72
N HIS A 26 -0.74 -25.58 -1.98
CA HIS A 26 -0.93 -26.76 -2.84
C HIS A 26 -0.09 -27.95 -2.38
N GLU A 27 1.19 -27.75 -2.07
CA GLU A 27 2.09 -28.82 -1.62
C GLU A 27 1.62 -29.45 -0.31
N CYS A 28 1.10 -28.64 0.61
CA CYS A 28 0.56 -29.12 1.88
C CYS A 28 -0.86 -29.74 1.77
N GLN A 29 -1.39 -29.93 0.56
CA GLN A 29 -2.70 -30.53 0.26
C GLN A 29 -3.89 -29.87 0.98
N ILE A 30 -3.81 -28.58 1.25
CA ILE A 30 -4.85 -27.83 1.95
C ILE A 30 -6.11 -27.65 1.10
N MET A 31 -6.00 -27.81 -0.23
CA MET A 31 -7.11 -27.64 -1.17
C MET A 31 -7.60 -28.95 -1.77
N ASP A 32 -8.93 -29.05 -1.91
CA ASP A 32 -9.55 -30.10 -2.73
C ASP A 32 -9.13 -29.89 -4.20
N PRO A 33 -8.45 -30.86 -4.84
CA PRO A 33 -8.02 -30.75 -6.24
C PRO A 33 -9.15 -30.45 -7.24
N ARG A 34 -10.42 -30.64 -6.83
CA ARG A 34 -11.60 -30.34 -7.64
C ARG A 34 -12.03 -28.88 -7.62
N LYS A 35 -11.46 -28.08 -6.73
CA LYS A 35 -11.71 -26.64 -6.59
C LYS A 35 -10.55 -25.77 -7.08
N ASP A 36 -9.57 -26.36 -7.73
CA ASP A 36 -8.46 -25.63 -8.34
C ASP A 36 -9.00 -24.81 -9.52
N THR A 37 -9.19 -23.52 -9.28
CA THR A 37 -9.66 -22.56 -10.29
C THR A 37 -8.53 -22.01 -11.15
N GLY A 38 -7.26 -22.41 -10.89
CA GLY A 38 -6.08 -21.88 -11.59
C GLY A 38 -5.79 -20.39 -11.34
N GLU A 39 -6.52 -19.76 -10.43
CA GLU A 39 -6.34 -18.36 -10.04
C GLU A 39 -5.50 -18.24 -8.76
N LEU A 40 -4.76 -17.12 -8.63
CA LEU A 40 -4.01 -16.78 -7.43
C LEU A 40 -4.96 -16.64 -6.24
N ILE A 41 -4.87 -17.57 -5.29
CA ILE A 41 -5.88 -17.78 -4.25
C ILE A 41 -5.83 -16.69 -3.17
N LEU A 42 -4.64 -16.14 -2.90
CA LEU A 42 -4.47 -15.09 -1.89
C LEU A 42 -4.95 -13.72 -2.36
N ASP A 43 -4.83 -13.39 -3.64
CA ASP A 43 -5.24 -12.09 -4.16
C ASP A 43 -6.74 -12.07 -4.48
N ASN A 44 -7.58 -12.17 -3.45
CA ASN A 44 -9.04 -12.08 -3.59
C ASN A 44 -9.55 -10.65 -3.86
N ASN A 45 -8.69 -9.64 -3.77
CA ASN A 45 -9.02 -8.26 -4.06
C ASN A 45 -8.53 -7.90 -5.46
N ASP A 46 -9.43 -7.49 -6.34
CA ASP A 46 -9.10 -7.10 -7.71
C ASP A 46 -8.05 -5.99 -7.77
N LEU A 47 -8.03 -5.08 -6.77
CA LEU A 47 -7.02 -4.02 -6.65
C LEU A 47 -5.62 -4.56 -6.34
N GLU A 48 -5.51 -5.59 -5.51
CA GLU A 48 -4.22 -6.24 -5.22
C GLU A 48 -3.67 -6.90 -6.49
N ARG A 49 -4.54 -7.61 -7.24
CA ARG A 49 -4.17 -8.25 -8.52
C ARG A 49 -3.72 -7.25 -9.58
N GLU A 50 -4.47 -6.17 -9.78
CA GLU A 50 -4.17 -5.16 -10.79
C GLU A 50 -2.90 -4.37 -10.49
N ARG A 51 -2.63 -4.13 -9.22
CA ARG A 51 -1.49 -3.34 -8.76
C ARG A 51 -0.26 -4.18 -8.43
N GLY A 52 -0.41 -5.51 -8.35
CA GLY A 52 0.65 -6.43 -7.94
C GLY A 52 1.13 -6.23 -6.50
N ILE A 53 0.36 -5.56 -5.64
CA ILE A 53 0.73 -5.26 -4.25
C ILE A 53 -0.21 -5.91 -3.26
N THR A 54 0.32 -6.37 -2.12
CA THR A 54 -0.50 -6.75 -0.97
C THR A 54 -0.93 -5.50 -0.21
N ILE A 55 -2.22 -5.30 -0.07
CA ILE A 55 -2.82 -4.16 0.65
C ILE A 55 -3.16 -4.56 2.08
N LEU A 56 -3.76 -5.74 2.25
CA LEU A 56 -4.18 -6.27 3.54
C LEU A 56 -3.37 -7.53 3.88
N SER A 57 -2.82 -7.57 5.09
CA SER A 57 -2.16 -8.78 5.59
C SER A 57 -3.15 -9.93 5.72
N LYS A 58 -2.74 -11.11 5.29
CA LYS A 58 -3.54 -12.35 5.37
C LYS A 58 -2.79 -13.39 6.18
N ASN A 59 -3.54 -14.18 6.92
CA ASN A 59 -3.00 -15.28 7.70
C ASN A 59 -3.45 -16.60 7.11
N VAL A 60 -2.50 -17.46 6.81
CA VAL A 60 -2.72 -18.80 6.27
C VAL A 60 -2.01 -19.79 7.19
N ALA A 61 -2.52 -20.98 7.36
CA ALA A 61 -1.83 -22.03 8.10
C ALA A 61 -1.73 -23.30 7.26
N ALA A 62 -0.54 -23.89 7.22
CA ALA A 62 -0.25 -25.13 6.51
C ALA A 62 0.27 -26.17 7.50
N ASN A 63 -0.10 -27.44 7.30
CA ASN A 63 0.40 -28.56 8.09
C ASN A 63 1.40 -29.36 7.26
N TYR A 64 2.64 -29.47 7.76
CA TYR A 64 3.69 -30.22 7.10
C TYR A 64 4.51 -31.03 8.14
N LYS A 65 4.64 -32.32 7.97
CA LYS A 65 5.37 -33.27 8.89
C LYS A 65 4.99 -33.07 10.38
N ASP A 66 3.70 -33.03 10.69
CA ASP A 66 3.18 -32.80 12.05
C ASP A 66 3.56 -31.43 12.67
N VAL A 67 4.00 -30.47 11.85
CA VAL A 67 4.26 -29.09 12.23
C VAL A 67 3.21 -28.18 11.58
N LYS A 68 2.59 -27.34 12.40
CA LYS A 68 1.73 -26.26 11.92
C LYS A 68 2.59 -25.06 11.56
N ILE A 69 2.54 -24.63 10.31
CA ILE A 69 3.23 -23.45 9.80
C ILE A 69 2.20 -22.36 9.57
N ASN A 70 2.18 -21.35 10.44
CA ASN A 70 1.41 -20.15 10.23
C ASN A 70 2.19 -19.20 9.31
N ILE A 71 1.59 -18.80 8.20
CA ILE A 71 2.17 -17.91 7.19
C ILE A 71 1.47 -16.57 7.30
N LEU A 72 2.24 -15.54 7.60
CA LEU A 72 1.81 -14.16 7.74
C LEU A 72 2.21 -13.40 6.48
N ASP A 73 1.24 -13.04 5.65
CA ASP A 73 1.48 -12.23 4.46
C ASP A 73 1.67 -10.76 4.85
N THR A 74 2.82 -10.16 4.48
CA THR A 74 3.14 -8.77 4.83
C THR A 74 2.95 -7.84 3.64
N PRO A 75 2.34 -6.64 3.85
CA PRO A 75 2.36 -5.60 2.83
C PRO A 75 3.80 -5.19 2.49
N GLY A 76 4.07 -4.94 1.20
CA GLY A 76 5.42 -4.55 0.74
C GLY A 76 5.65 -3.04 0.69
N HIS A 77 4.62 -2.21 0.76
CA HIS A 77 4.72 -0.76 0.55
C HIS A 77 4.89 0.01 1.88
N ALA A 78 5.72 1.07 1.84
CA ALA A 78 6.03 1.89 3.03
C ALA A 78 4.78 2.55 3.67
N ASP A 79 3.75 2.89 2.90
CA ASP A 79 2.48 3.45 3.41
C ASP A 79 1.74 2.49 4.37
N PHE A 80 2.09 1.21 4.36
CA PHE A 80 1.56 0.17 5.24
C PHE A 80 2.55 -0.25 6.35
N GLY A 81 3.58 0.55 6.62
CA GLY A 81 4.68 0.23 7.55
C GLY A 81 4.25 -0.19 8.95
N GLY A 82 3.22 0.43 9.51
CA GLY A 82 2.69 0.03 10.81
C GLY A 82 1.96 -1.33 10.80
N GLU A 83 1.43 -1.76 9.64
CA GLU A 83 0.88 -3.10 9.49
C GLU A 83 1.99 -4.14 9.44
N VAL A 84 3.08 -3.83 8.76
CA VAL A 84 4.28 -4.66 8.70
C VAL A 84 4.82 -4.94 10.10
N GLU A 85 5.02 -3.91 10.92
CA GLU A 85 5.54 -4.08 12.29
C GLU A 85 4.64 -4.97 13.16
N ARG A 86 3.33 -4.80 13.04
CA ARG A 86 2.34 -5.61 13.77
C ARG A 86 2.38 -7.08 13.37
N VAL A 87 2.48 -7.33 12.06
CA VAL A 87 2.59 -8.70 11.53
C VAL A 87 3.89 -9.35 11.96
N LEU A 88 5.02 -8.64 11.87
CA LEU A 88 6.32 -9.15 12.26
C LEU A 88 6.39 -9.51 13.77
N LYS A 89 5.68 -8.79 14.65
CA LYS A 89 5.59 -9.14 16.08
C LYS A 89 4.90 -10.48 16.34
N MET A 90 4.11 -10.99 15.40
CA MET A 90 3.50 -12.32 15.52
C MET A 90 4.41 -13.44 15.01
N ALA A 91 5.45 -13.13 14.26
CA ALA A 91 6.35 -14.10 13.63
C ALA A 91 7.47 -14.56 14.57
N ASP A 92 8.01 -15.75 14.30
CA ASP A 92 9.23 -16.29 14.91
C ASP A 92 10.41 -16.25 13.93
N GLY A 93 10.14 -16.09 12.64
CA GLY A 93 11.13 -15.90 11.58
C GLY A 93 10.54 -15.33 10.32
N VAL A 94 11.39 -15.07 9.34
CA VAL A 94 10.99 -14.43 8.08
C VAL A 94 11.49 -15.18 6.86
N LEU A 95 10.67 -15.29 5.82
CA LEU A 95 11.07 -15.65 4.47
C LEU A 95 11.31 -14.37 3.68
N LEU A 96 12.54 -14.09 3.34
CA LEU A 96 12.91 -12.98 2.47
C LEU A 96 12.94 -13.47 1.02
N LEU A 97 11.95 -13.09 0.22
CA LEU A 97 11.84 -13.48 -1.18
C LEU A 97 12.44 -12.40 -2.07
N VAL A 98 13.45 -12.76 -2.87
CA VAL A 98 14.20 -11.86 -3.76
C VAL A 98 14.19 -12.42 -5.17
N ASP A 99 13.98 -11.56 -6.17
CA ASP A 99 14.09 -11.93 -7.60
C ASP A 99 15.56 -12.12 -7.97
N ALA A 100 15.89 -13.25 -8.62
CA ALA A 100 17.24 -13.61 -9.03
C ALA A 100 17.88 -12.66 -10.06
N PHE A 101 17.08 -11.79 -10.70
CA PHE A 101 17.55 -10.79 -11.66
C PHE A 101 17.59 -9.38 -11.06
N GLU A 102 16.53 -8.97 -10.34
CA GLU A 102 16.40 -7.60 -9.80
C GLU A 102 17.19 -7.40 -8.50
N GLY A 103 17.42 -8.48 -7.75
CA GLY A 103 18.11 -8.41 -6.47
C GLY A 103 17.31 -7.79 -5.33
N ALA A 104 18.00 -7.36 -4.28
CA ALA A 104 17.39 -6.74 -3.11
C ALA A 104 16.99 -5.30 -3.38
N MET A 105 15.69 -5.04 -3.49
CA MET A 105 15.12 -3.73 -3.79
C MET A 105 15.00 -2.85 -2.53
N PRO A 106 15.05 -1.50 -2.66
CA PRO A 106 15.05 -0.57 -1.52
C PRO A 106 13.86 -0.72 -0.55
N GLN A 107 12.66 -1.06 -1.05
CA GLN A 107 11.49 -1.28 -0.19
C GLN A 107 11.68 -2.49 0.75
N THR A 108 12.37 -3.51 0.29
CA THR A 108 12.71 -4.71 1.07
C THR A 108 13.57 -4.35 2.27
N ARG A 109 14.47 -3.35 2.14
CA ARG A 109 15.37 -2.86 3.21
C ARG A 109 14.60 -2.44 4.46
N PHE A 110 13.48 -1.72 4.30
CA PHE A 110 12.68 -1.25 5.44
C PHE A 110 12.07 -2.41 6.22
N VAL A 111 11.37 -3.32 5.53
CA VAL A 111 10.68 -4.45 6.16
C VAL A 111 11.69 -5.42 6.78
N LEU A 112 12.80 -5.68 6.07
CA LEU A 112 13.89 -6.52 6.57
C LEU A 112 14.58 -5.90 7.80
N GLY A 113 14.85 -4.59 7.81
CA GLY A 113 15.44 -3.89 8.95
C GLY A 113 14.58 -4.01 10.21
N LYS A 114 13.24 -3.92 10.06
CA LYS A 114 12.31 -4.16 11.16
C LYS A 114 12.34 -5.61 11.64
N ALA A 115 12.41 -6.58 10.73
CA ALA A 115 12.51 -8.00 11.08
C ALA A 115 13.82 -8.29 11.85
N ILE A 116 14.94 -7.74 11.38
CA ILE A 116 16.25 -7.88 12.04
C ILE A 116 16.23 -7.25 13.44
N SER A 117 15.69 -6.03 13.59
CA SER A 117 15.60 -5.34 14.88
C SER A 117 14.71 -6.07 15.89
N LEU A 118 13.76 -6.88 15.45
CA LEU A 118 12.93 -7.76 16.27
C LEU A 118 13.61 -9.10 16.59
N GLY A 119 14.82 -9.34 16.09
CA GLY A 119 15.56 -10.58 16.30
C GLY A 119 15.02 -11.78 15.53
N LEU A 120 14.23 -11.58 14.49
CA LEU A 120 13.67 -12.66 13.69
C LEU A 120 14.75 -13.34 12.85
N LYS A 121 14.70 -14.67 12.77
CA LYS A 121 15.64 -15.46 11.97
C LYS A 121 15.22 -15.48 10.51
N PRO A 122 16.10 -15.08 9.56
CA PRO A 122 15.77 -15.03 8.14
C PRO A 122 16.08 -16.34 7.41
N ILE A 123 15.25 -16.69 6.43
CA ILE A 123 15.55 -17.61 5.33
C ILE A 123 15.44 -16.78 4.05
N VAL A 124 16.45 -16.83 3.21
CA VAL A 124 16.48 -16.14 1.93
C VAL A 124 16.01 -17.07 0.83
N VAL A 125 15.04 -16.62 0.04
CA VAL A 125 14.51 -17.36 -1.11
C VAL A 125 14.81 -16.56 -2.37
N VAL A 126 15.79 -17.02 -3.16
CA VAL A 126 16.14 -16.43 -4.44
C VAL A 126 15.25 -17.06 -5.52
N ASN A 127 14.23 -16.31 -5.91
CA ASN A 127 13.15 -16.76 -6.81
C ASN A 127 13.42 -16.35 -8.25
N LYS A 128 12.69 -16.98 -9.18
CA LYS A 128 12.77 -16.75 -10.62
C LYS A 128 14.13 -17.07 -11.25
N VAL A 129 14.81 -18.08 -10.75
CA VAL A 129 16.05 -18.59 -11.34
C VAL A 129 15.83 -19.27 -12.71
N ASP A 130 14.58 -19.41 -13.13
CA ASP A 130 14.17 -19.82 -14.49
C ASP A 130 14.40 -18.73 -15.55
N LYS A 131 14.69 -17.50 -15.18
CA LYS A 131 15.00 -16.41 -16.12
C LYS A 131 16.40 -16.56 -16.73
N GLU A 132 16.54 -16.33 -18.06
CA GLU A 132 17.81 -16.50 -18.79
C GLU A 132 18.98 -15.64 -18.27
N ASN A 133 18.69 -14.47 -17.69
CA ASN A 133 19.72 -13.52 -17.22
C ASN A 133 19.78 -13.44 -15.68
N CYS A 134 19.39 -14.48 -14.98
CA CYS A 134 19.45 -14.50 -13.53
C CYS A 134 20.90 -14.56 -13.02
N THR A 135 21.16 -13.93 -11.88
CA THR A 135 22.46 -13.90 -11.19
C THR A 135 22.31 -14.29 -9.72
N PRO A 136 21.88 -15.54 -9.40
CA PRO A 136 21.52 -15.92 -8.05
C PRO A 136 22.62 -15.73 -7.01
N ASP A 137 23.88 -16.01 -7.39
CA ASP A 137 25.03 -15.88 -6.48
C ASP A 137 25.31 -14.41 -6.13
N ILE A 138 25.21 -13.50 -7.12
CA ILE A 138 25.35 -12.06 -6.90
C ILE A 138 24.22 -11.53 -6.01
N VAL A 139 22.99 -12.00 -6.22
CA VAL A 139 21.84 -11.62 -5.41
C VAL A 139 22.00 -12.07 -3.96
N GLN A 140 22.56 -13.26 -3.72
CA GLN A 140 22.87 -13.73 -2.37
C GLN A 140 23.89 -12.81 -1.68
N GLU A 141 24.96 -12.41 -2.36
CA GLU A 141 25.94 -11.45 -1.84
C GLU A 141 25.29 -10.10 -1.52
N GLN A 142 24.45 -9.57 -2.41
CA GLN A 142 23.72 -8.32 -2.18
C GLN A 142 22.80 -8.39 -0.94
N VAL A 143 22.16 -9.53 -0.71
CA VAL A 143 21.31 -9.73 0.48
C VAL A 143 22.17 -9.79 1.74
N PHE A 144 23.33 -10.46 1.68
CA PHE A 144 24.28 -10.50 2.80
C PHE A 144 24.77 -9.08 3.16
N ASP A 145 25.22 -8.31 2.16
CA ASP A 145 25.63 -6.91 2.35
C ASP A 145 24.51 -6.04 2.89
N LEU A 146 23.27 -6.25 2.41
CA LEU A 146 22.11 -5.54 2.92
C LEU A 146 21.85 -5.85 4.40
N MET A 147 21.91 -7.12 4.81
CA MET A 147 21.72 -7.52 6.21
C MET A 147 22.86 -7.00 7.09
N PHE A 148 24.10 -7.05 6.62
CA PHE A 148 25.24 -6.47 7.31
C PHE A 148 25.07 -4.97 7.56
N ASN A 149 24.62 -4.23 6.55
CA ASN A 149 24.33 -2.79 6.64
C ASN A 149 23.09 -2.45 7.50
N LEU A 150 22.31 -3.45 7.88
CA LEU A 150 21.16 -3.33 8.79
C LEU A 150 21.48 -3.76 10.21
N ASP A 151 22.78 -3.91 10.55
CA ASP A 151 23.28 -4.33 11.85
C ASP A 151 22.74 -5.72 12.30
N ALA A 152 22.58 -6.64 11.32
CA ALA A 152 22.17 -8.01 11.62
C ALA A 152 23.22 -8.71 12.52
N THR A 153 22.74 -9.53 13.46
CA THR A 153 23.60 -10.33 14.33
C THR A 153 24.29 -11.46 13.55
N GLU A 154 25.38 -12.03 14.11
CA GLU A 154 26.07 -13.17 13.49
C GLU A 154 25.10 -14.34 13.20
N ASP A 155 24.16 -14.63 14.12
CA ASP A 155 23.14 -15.68 13.96
C ASP A 155 22.14 -15.37 12.83
N GLN A 156 21.90 -14.10 12.55
CA GLN A 156 21.04 -13.66 11.42
C GLN A 156 21.80 -13.62 10.10
N LEU A 157 23.10 -13.36 10.13
CA LEU A 157 23.98 -13.40 8.94
C LEU A 157 24.29 -14.83 8.48
N ASP A 158 24.17 -15.82 9.38
CA ASP A 158 24.24 -17.25 9.04
C ASP A 158 22.87 -17.76 8.56
N PHE A 159 22.36 -17.15 7.51
CA PHE A 159 21.05 -17.49 6.96
C PHE A 159 21.12 -18.60 5.92
N VAL A 160 20.08 -19.41 5.86
CA VAL A 160 19.90 -20.41 4.80
C VAL A 160 19.39 -19.75 3.53
N THR A 161 20.00 -20.07 2.38
CA THR A 161 19.51 -19.63 1.07
C THR A 161 18.89 -20.80 0.31
N ILE A 162 17.67 -20.59 -0.19
CA ILE A 162 16.94 -21.51 -1.06
C ILE A 162 16.73 -20.83 -2.41
N TYR A 163 16.96 -21.57 -3.48
CA TYR A 163 16.82 -21.10 -4.85
C TYR A 163 15.66 -21.81 -5.55
N GLY A 164 14.96 -21.13 -6.44
CA GLY A 164 13.97 -21.82 -7.24
C GLY A 164 13.09 -20.92 -8.10
N SER A 165 12.04 -21.53 -8.63
CA SER A 165 10.97 -20.86 -9.36
C SER A 165 9.63 -21.16 -8.74
N SER A 166 9.05 -20.16 -8.07
CA SER A 166 7.68 -20.26 -7.55
C SER A 166 6.67 -20.53 -8.66
N LYS A 167 6.91 -20.03 -9.87
CA LYS A 167 6.06 -20.25 -11.05
C LYS A 167 6.07 -21.71 -11.47
N GLU A 168 7.23 -22.32 -11.59
CA GLU A 168 7.41 -23.72 -11.97
C GLU A 168 7.13 -24.68 -10.80
N GLY A 169 7.22 -24.20 -9.55
CA GLY A 169 6.87 -24.95 -8.35
C GLY A 169 7.98 -25.83 -7.81
N TRP A 170 9.23 -25.40 -7.90
CA TRP A 170 10.37 -26.12 -7.35
C TRP A 170 11.31 -25.22 -6.54
N MET A 171 11.95 -25.78 -5.51
CA MET A 171 12.92 -25.12 -4.64
C MET A 171 14.09 -26.08 -4.31
N SER A 172 15.32 -25.56 -4.31
CA SER A 172 16.55 -26.33 -4.09
C SER A 172 17.57 -25.50 -3.30
N THR A 173 18.52 -26.16 -2.66
CA THR A 173 19.72 -25.52 -2.06
C THR A 173 20.80 -25.18 -3.11
N ASP A 174 20.67 -25.66 -4.33
CA ASP A 174 21.57 -25.43 -5.45
C ASP A 174 20.73 -25.03 -6.68
N TRP A 175 20.88 -23.78 -7.13
CA TRP A 175 20.07 -23.26 -8.24
C TRP A 175 20.30 -23.95 -9.58
N GLN A 176 21.45 -24.66 -9.73
CA GLN A 176 21.78 -25.44 -10.91
C GLN A 176 21.13 -26.83 -10.89
N LYS A 177 20.53 -27.23 -9.79
CA LYS A 177 19.90 -28.54 -9.60
C LYS A 177 18.43 -28.38 -9.23
N PRO A 178 17.55 -28.12 -10.21
CA PRO A 178 16.11 -28.02 -9.95
C PRO A 178 15.55 -29.33 -9.36
N THR A 179 14.56 -29.20 -8.50
CA THR A 179 13.78 -30.29 -7.93
C THR A 179 12.39 -30.33 -8.58
N ASP A 180 11.56 -31.29 -8.21
CA ASP A 180 10.18 -31.38 -8.74
C ASP A 180 9.11 -30.73 -7.83
N ASN A 181 9.53 -30.17 -6.68
CA ASN A 181 8.62 -29.65 -5.65
C ASN A 181 9.30 -28.59 -4.78
N ILE A 182 8.56 -28.06 -3.81
CA ILE A 182 9.03 -27.04 -2.86
C ILE A 182 9.38 -27.59 -1.47
N ILE A 183 9.50 -28.92 -1.33
CA ILE A 183 9.74 -29.60 -0.04
C ILE A 183 11.03 -29.09 0.61
N THR A 184 12.07 -28.80 -0.16
CA THR A 184 13.34 -28.25 0.35
C THR A 184 13.13 -26.95 1.13
N LEU A 185 12.21 -26.07 0.69
CA LEU A 185 11.86 -24.85 1.41
C LEU A 185 11.12 -25.16 2.72
N LEU A 186 10.15 -26.09 2.67
CA LEU A 186 9.39 -26.47 3.88
C LEU A 186 10.29 -27.12 4.93
N ASP A 187 11.23 -27.95 4.52
CA ASP A 187 12.22 -28.55 5.42
C ASP A 187 13.13 -27.46 6.02
N ALA A 188 13.64 -26.52 5.21
CA ALA A 188 14.41 -25.39 5.69
C ALA A 188 13.63 -24.53 6.73
N VAL A 189 12.32 -24.33 6.54
CA VAL A 189 11.49 -23.62 7.52
C VAL A 189 11.45 -24.36 8.86
N ILE A 190 11.25 -25.67 8.84
CA ILE A 190 11.20 -26.47 10.10
C ILE A 190 12.55 -26.49 10.81
N GLU A 191 13.64 -26.59 10.07
CA GLU A 191 15.00 -26.71 10.61
C GLU A 191 15.56 -25.38 11.10
N THR A 192 15.26 -24.26 10.41
CA THR A 192 15.86 -22.95 10.68
C THR A 192 15.05 -22.09 11.61
N ILE A 193 13.71 -22.04 11.40
CA ILE A 193 12.85 -21.17 12.18
C ILE A 193 12.57 -21.81 13.56
N PRO A 194 12.78 -21.10 14.67
CA PRO A 194 12.53 -21.65 16.00
C PRO A 194 11.07 -22.02 16.21
N GLU A 195 10.84 -23.04 17.02
CA GLU A 195 9.49 -23.39 17.47
C GLU A 195 8.88 -22.25 18.28
N ALA A 196 7.61 -21.93 18.02
CA ALA A 196 6.88 -20.97 18.83
C ALA A 196 6.86 -21.42 20.30
N PRO A 197 7.44 -20.65 21.24
CA PRO A 197 7.60 -21.09 22.62
C PRO A 197 6.25 -21.26 23.30
N TYR A 198 6.07 -22.40 23.98
CA TYR A 198 4.96 -22.57 24.91
C TYR A 198 5.36 -21.95 26.24
N GLN A 199 4.68 -20.89 26.66
CA GLN A 199 4.88 -20.24 27.95
C GLN A 199 3.71 -20.55 28.88
N GLU A 200 3.98 -21.28 29.96
CA GLU A 200 3.01 -21.52 31.02
C GLU A 200 2.72 -20.23 31.81
N GLY A 201 1.49 -20.08 32.28
CA GLY A 201 1.10 -18.95 33.13
C GLY A 201 -0.29 -18.42 32.83
N THR A 202 -0.56 -17.23 33.35
CA THR A 202 -1.81 -16.54 33.14
C THR A 202 -1.95 -16.14 31.66
N PRO A 203 -3.15 -16.28 31.08
CA PRO A 203 -3.37 -16.00 29.64
C PRO A 203 -2.98 -14.57 29.27
N GLN A 204 -2.28 -14.44 28.15
CA GLN A 204 -1.88 -13.14 27.60
C GLN A 204 -1.83 -13.22 26.08
N MET A 205 -2.63 -12.40 25.41
CA MET A 205 -2.69 -12.27 23.94
C MET A 205 -2.68 -10.79 23.58
N GLN A 206 -1.87 -10.41 22.61
CA GLN A 206 -1.90 -9.07 22.04
C GLN A 206 -2.71 -9.05 20.75
N ILE A 207 -3.64 -8.09 20.64
CA ILE A 207 -4.41 -7.87 19.41
C ILE A 207 -3.54 -7.09 18.44
N THR A 208 -3.22 -7.71 17.31
CA THR A 208 -2.29 -7.18 16.30
C THR A 208 -2.97 -6.80 15.01
N SER A 209 -4.11 -7.41 14.72
CA SER A 209 -4.89 -7.16 13.50
C SER A 209 -6.38 -7.24 13.77
N LEU A 210 -7.16 -6.67 12.87
CA LEU A 210 -8.60 -6.63 12.92
C LEU A 210 -9.17 -7.11 11.59
N ASP A 211 -10.22 -7.93 11.67
CA ASP A 211 -11.02 -8.30 10.53
C ASP A 211 -12.51 -8.00 10.82
N PHE A 212 -13.33 -7.98 9.80
CA PHE A 212 -14.74 -7.66 9.92
C PHE A 212 -15.62 -8.63 9.13
N SER A 213 -16.62 -9.16 9.79
CA SER A 213 -17.67 -9.95 9.15
C SER A 213 -19.01 -9.23 9.25
N SER A 214 -19.75 -9.12 8.15
CA SER A 214 -21.10 -8.53 8.13
C SER A 214 -22.09 -9.22 9.08
N PHE A 215 -21.83 -10.50 9.41
CA PHE A 215 -22.70 -11.31 10.29
C PHE A 215 -22.20 -11.36 11.73
N LYS A 216 -20.86 -11.34 11.93
CA LYS A 216 -20.22 -11.56 13.23
C LYS A 216 -19.63 -10.30 13.85
N GLY A 217 -19.61 -9.19 13.08
CA GLY A 217 -19.01 -7.92 13.50
C GLY A 217 -17.47 -7.94 13.46
N ARG A 218 -16.85 -7.21 14.37
CA ARG A 218 -15.39 -7.09 14.48
C ARG A 218 -14.77 -8.37 15.03
N ILE A 219 -13.65 -8.77 14.45
CA ILE A 219 -12.89 -9.97 14.79
C ILE A 219 -11.49 -9.53 15.20
N ALA A 220 -11.10 -9.82 16.44
CA ALA A 220 -9.76 -9.54 16.94
C ALA A 220 -8.81 -10.68 16.53
N ILE A 221 -7.68 -10.35 15.92
CA ILE A 221 -6.65 -11.32 15.53
C ILE A 221 -5.36 -11.00 16.27
N GLY A 222 -4.68 -12.03 16.75
CA GLY A 222 -3.40 -11.88 17.40
C GLY A 222 -2.73 -13.19 17.80
N ARG A 223 -1.58 -13.08 18.44
CA ARG A 223 -0.81 -14.20 18.95
C ARG A 223 -1.03 -14.37 20.44
N VAL A 224 -1.19 -15.60 20.89
CA VAL A 224 -1.19 -15.96 22.31
C VAL A 224 0.27 -16.06 22.77
N PHE A 225 0.71 -15.16 23.64
CA PHE A 225 2.10 -15.12 24.10
C PHE A 225 2.32 -16.01 25.33
N ARG A 226 1.34 -16.10 26.23
CA ARG A 226 1.44 -16.89 27.46
C ARG A 226 0.09 -17.52 27.80
N GLY A 227 0.15 -18.68 28.43
CA GLY A 227 -1.03 -19.42 28.87
C GLY A 227 -1.88 -19.90 27.72
N ASP A 228 -3.13 -20.21 28.01
CA ASP A 228 -4.10 -20.71 27.04
C ASP A 228 -5.36 -19.85 27.06
N LEU A 229 -5.92 -19.60 25.87
CA LEU A 229 -7.23 -18.98 25.72
C LEU A 229 -8.31 -20.05 25.54
N GLU A 230 -9.46 -19.88 26.17
CA GLU A 230 -10.58 -20.81 26.09
C GLU A 230 -11.87 -20.10 25.71
N LYS A 231 -12.63 -20.72 24.80
CA LYS A 231 -13.96 -20.27 24.43
C LYS A 231 -14.91 -20.25 25.61
N GLY A 232 -15.74 -19.21 25.71
CA GLY A 232 -16.77 -19.06 26.75
C GLY A 232 -16.25 -18.56 28.10
N LYS A 233 -14.92 -18.37 28.28
CA LYS A 233 -14.34 -17.78 29.49
C LYS A 233 -14.33 -16.25 29.44
N ASP A 234 -14.29 -15.66 30.64
CA ASP A 234 -14.15 -14.23 30.86
C ASP A 234 -12.66 -13.86 31.00
N TYR A 235 -12.27 -12.75 30.41
CA TYR A 235 -10.93 -12.19 30.41
C TYR A 235 -10.97 -10.69 30.69
N MET A 236 -9.80 -10.10 30.93
CA MET A 236 -9.63 -8.67 31.04
C MET A 236 -9.04 -8.12 29.74
N LEU A 237 -9.74 -7.19 29.10
CA LEU A 237 -9.21 -6.39 27.99
C LEU A 237 -8.53 -5.16 28.59
N CYS A 238 -7.20 -5.11 28.50
CA CYS A 238 -6.36 -4.02 28.98
C CYS A 238 -6.19 -2.99 27.86
N LYS A 239 -6.71 -1.79 28.07
CA LYS A 239 -6.72 -0.67 27.13
C LYS A 239 -6.31 0.61 27.87
N ASP A 240 -5.22 1.29 27.47
CA ASP A 240 -4.74 2.61 27.96
C ASP A 240 -5.11 2.96 29.41
N GLY A 241 -4.72 2.09 30.35
CA GLY A 241 -5.04 2.30 31.77
C GLY A 241 -6.48 2.00 32.18
N VAL A 242 -7.34 1.59 31.24
CA VAL A 242 -8.70 1.15 31.49
C VAL A 242 -8.83 -0.33 31.21
N ASN A 243 -9.21 -1.09 32.23
CA ASN A 243 -9.45 -2.52 32.11
C ASN A 243 -10.94 -2.81 31.99
N LYS A 244 -11.34 -3.57 30.96
CA LYS A 244 -12.73 -3.95 30.71
C LYS A 244 -12.87 -5.47 30.73
N LYS A 245 -13.83 -5.98 31.52
CA LYS A 245 -14.17 -7.41 31.47
C LYS A 245 -14.86 -7.74 30.16
N VAL A 246 -14.36 -8.76 29.45
CA VAL A 246 -14.89 -9.24 28.17
C VAL A 246 -15.02 -10.77 28.19
N ARG A 247 -15.86 -11.31 27.31
CA ARG A 247 -16.06 -12.74 27.17
C ARG A 247 -15.78 -13.20 25.74
N ILE A 248 -14.97 -14.23 25.58
CA ILE A 248 -14.77 -14.88 24.28
C ILE A 248 -16.02 -15.65 23.89
N LYS A 249 -16.77 -15.21 22.90
CA LYS A 249 -17.95 -15.91 22.40
C LYS A 249 -17.56 -17.05 21.45
N GLU A 250 -16.69 -16.77 20.51
CA GLU A 250 -16.15 -17.73 19.56
C GLU A 250 -14.63 -17.56 19.46
N LEU A 251 -13.93 -18.68 19.33
CA LEU A 251 -12.48 -18.74 19.25
C LEU A 251 -12.08 -19.59 18.04
N PHE A 252 -11.19 -19.09 17.22
CA PHE A 252 -10.75 -19.73 15.98
C PHE A 252 -9.24 -19.80 15.90
N VAL A 253 -8.75 -20.85 15.24
CA VAL A 253 -7.37 -20.95 14.72
C VAL A 253 -7.41 -20.86 13.20
N PHE A 254 -6.27 -20.51 12.60
CA PHE A 254 -6.13 -20.51 11.14
C PHE A 254 -5.87 -21.93 10.66
N GLU A 255 -6.54 -22.33 9.58
CA GLU A 255 -6.39 -23.62 8.93
C GLU A 255 -6.61 -23.43 7.42
N GLY A 256 -5.60 -23.72 6.62
CA GLY A 256 -5.61 -23.36 5.22
C GLY A 256 -5.80 -21.85 5.02
N LEU A 257 -6.72 -21.52 4.13
CA LEU A 257 -7.17 -20.14 3.87
C LEU A 257 -8.32 -19.70 4.79
N GLY A 258 -8.80 -20.57 5.65
CA GLY A 258 -9.96 -20.35 6.50
C GLY A 258 -9.63 -20.28 7.99
N ARG A 259 -10.69 -20.40 8.77
CA ARG A 259 -10.63 -20.43 10.23
C ARG A 259 -11.49 -21.56 10.74
N THR A 260 -10.92 -22.36 11.64
CA THR A 260 -11.63 -23.46 12.31
C THR A 260 -11.93 -23.10 13.75
N GLU A 261 -13.17 -23.27 14.17
CA GLU A 261 -13.58 -22.99 15.54
C GLU A 261 -13.01 -24.03 16.49
N VAL A 262 -12.44 -23.55 17.59
CA VAL A 262 -11.82 -24.39 18.61
C VAL A 262 -12.28 -24.00 20.01
N ASN A 263 -12.15 -24.94 20.96
CA ASN A 263 -12.48 -24.66 22.37
C ASN A 263 -11.30 -24.02 23.12
N LYS A 264 -10.08 -24.19 22.63
CA LYS A 264 -8.87 -23.78 23.32
C LYS A 264 -7.76 -23.47 22.32
N VAL A 265 -7.00 -22.40 22.57
CA VAL A 265 -5.78 -22.03 21.82
C VAL A 265 -4.64 -21.89 22.80
N ARG A 266 -3.50 -22.52 22.50
CA ARG A 266 -2.30 -22.49 23.32
C ARG A 266 -1.41 -21.28 23.04
N SER A 267 -0.53 -21.00 23.99
CA SER A 267 0.60 -20.08 23.80
C SER A 267 1.44 -20.49 22.57
N GLY A 268 1.88 -19.49 21.82
CA GLY A 268 2.64 -19.62 20.57
C GLY A 268 1.78 -19.65 19.30
N ASP A 269 0.48 -19.92 19.38
CA ASP A 269 -0.40 -19.98 18.21
C ASP A 269 -1.09 -18.63 17.91
N LEU A 270 -1.55 -18.50 16.68
CA LEU A 270 -2.36 -17.39 16.21
C LEU A 270 -3.83 -17.71 16.36
N CYS A 271 -4.62 -16.74 16.80
CA CYS A 271 -6.07 -16.93 16.92
C CYS A 271 -6.87 -15.72 16.45
N ALA A 272 -8.13 -15.99 16.17
CA ALA A 272 -9.14 -14.99 15.89
C ALA A 272 -10.29 -15.12 16.90
N ILE A 273 -10.73 -14.00 17.46
CA ILE A 273 -11.69 -13.94 18.57
C ILE A 273 -12.88 -13.09 18.16
N ILE A 274 -14.07 -13.58 18.46
CA ILE A 274 -15.35 -12.88 18.32
C ILE A 274 -16.00 -12.72 19.69
N GLY A 275 -16.62 -11.55 19.90
CA GLY A 275 -17.33 -11.21 21.13
C GLY A 275 -16.62 -10.19 22.00
N LEU A 276 -15.49 -9.66 21.52
CA LEU A 276 -14.86 -8.50 22.13
C LEU A 276 -15.53 -7.24 21.58
N ASP A 277 -16.10 -6.44 22.48
CA ASP A 277 -16.66 -5.14 22.12
C ASP A 277 -15.61 -4.06 22.40
N ASP A 278 -15.48 -3.07 21.49
CA ASP A 278 -14.68 -1.87 21.68
C ASP A 278 -13.17 -2.14 21.96
N PHE A 279 -12.56 -3.01 21.19
CA PHE A 279 -11.12 -3.27 21.24
C PHE A 279 -10.38 -2.49 20.15
N GLU A 280 -9.10 -2.23 20.41
CA GLU A 280 -8.17 -1.62 19.46
C GLU A 280 -6.95 -2.50 19.24
N ILE A 281 -6.23 -2.23 18.14
CA ILE A 281 -4.94 -2.87 17.89
C ILE A 281 -3.94 -2.39 18.95
N GLY A 282 -3.18 -3.34 19.50
CA GLY A 282 -2.25 -3.09 20.62
C GLY A 282 -2.85 -3.39 21.99
N ASP A 283 -4.17 -3.52 22.11
CA ASP A 283 -4.80 -3.95 23.36
C ASP A 283 -4.38 -5.37 23.73
N THR A 284 -4.34 -5.65 25.02
CA THR A 284 -3.98 -6.97 25.54
C THR A 284 -5.19 -7.65 26.14
N LEU A 285 -5.48 -8.87 25.70
CA LEU A 285 -6.39 -9.76 26.39
C LEU A 285 -5.59 -10.55 27.43
N ALA A 286 -5.92 -10.38 28.71
CA ALA A 286 -5.18 -10.90 29.85
C ALA A 286 -6.08 -11.67 30.82
N ASP A 287 -5.46 -12.27 31.83
CA ASP A 287 -6.16 -12.92 32.91
C ASP A 287 -7.13 -11.98 33.64
N LEU A 288 -8.25 -12.53 34.11
CA LEU A 288 -9.30 -11.74 34.76
C LEU A 288 -8.87 -11.22 36.14
N GLU A 289 -8.13 -12.04 36.91
CA GLU A 289 -7.76 -11.72 38.30
C GLU A 289 -6.43 -10.97 38.38
N ASN A 290 -5.47 -11.32 37.49
CA ASN A 290 -4.16 -10.70 37.42
C ASN A 290 -3.90 -10.16 36.00
N PRO A 291 -4.53 -9.06 35.60
CA PRO A 291 -4.38 -8.52 34.25
C PRO A 291 -2.99 -7.88 34.08
N GLU A 292 -2.21 -8.42 33.16
CA GLU A 292 -0.91 -7.89 32.76
C GLU A 292 -0.98 -7.40 31.31
N ALA A 293 -0.93 -6.09 31.11
CA ALA A 293 -0.89 -5.50 29.78
C ALA A 293 0.49 -5.65 29.15
N MET A 294 0.53 -6.01 27.86
CA MET A 294 1.76 -5.97 27.07
C MET A 294 2.06 -4.53 26.63
N PRO A 295 3.33 -4.20 26.32
CA PRO A 295 3.67 -2.92 25.71
C PRO A 295 2.81 -2.70 24.44
N ARG A 296 2.14 -1.56 24.39
CA ARG A 296 1.23 -1.25 23.29
C ARG A 296 2.00 -1.15 21.98
N ILE A 297 1.42 -1.67 20.91
CA ILE A 297 1.93 -1.47 19.57
C ILE A 297 1.53 -0.06 19.15
N SER A 298 2.51 0.78 18.85
CA SER A 298 2.22 2.10 18.30
C SER A 298 1.64 1.95 16.88
N VAL A 299 0.51 2.57 16.64
CA VAL A 299 0.00 2.74 15.28
C VAL A 299 0.56 4.06 14.78
N ASP A 300 1.30 4.05 13.67
CA ASP A 300 1.79 5.28 13.09
C ASP A 300 0.62 6.23 12.82
N GLU A 301 0.79 7.47 13.22
CA GLU A 301 -0.22 8.49 13.01
C GLU A 301 -0.36 8.83 11.51
N PRO A 302 -1.54 9.26 11.07
CA PRO A 302 -1.70 9.77 9.71
C PRO A 302 -0.77 10.95 9.44
N THR A 303 -0.18 11.00 8.27
CA THR A 303 0.69 12.09 7.82
C THR A 303 0.03 12.98 6.77
N MET A 304 -1.05 12.51 6.16
CA MET A 304 -1.77 13.23 5.11
C MET A 304 -3.27 13.31 5.41
N SER A 305 -3.89 14.37 4.92
CA SER A 305 -5.33 14.59 4.95
C SER A 305 -5.84 14.95 3.56
N MET A 306 -7.09 14.62 3.30
CA MET A 306 -7.78 14.96 2.06
C MET A 306 -9.24 15.25 2.33
N LEU A 307 -9.77 16.26 1.66
CA LEU A 307 -11.19 16.58 1.71
C LEU A 307 -11.98 15.64 0.79
N PHE A 308 -12.98 14.97 1.34
CA PHE A 308 -13.98 14.19 0.59
C PHE A 308 -15.31 14.94 0.63
N THR A 309 -15.97 15.06 -0.51
CA THR A 309 -17.27 15.73 -0.61
C THR A 309 -18.16 15.04 -1.63
N ILE A 310 -19.46 15.29 -1.55
CA ILE A 310 -20.38 14.82 -2.59
C ILE A 310 -20.02 15.43 -3.95
N ASN A 311 -20.31 14.70 -5.03
CA ASN A 311 -20.19 15.28 -6.35
C ASN A 311 -21.32 16.30 -6.57
N ASN A 312 -20.97 17.55 -6.88
CA ASN A 312 -21.89 18.62 -7.24
C ASN A 312 -21.67 19.14 -8.68
N SER A 313 -21.02 18.32 -9.51
CA SER A 313 -20.80 18.64 -10.93
C SER A 313 -22.10 18.60 -11.74
N PRO A 314 -22.12 19.18 -12.95
CA PRO A 314 -23.26 19.04 -13.88
C PRO A 314 -23.56 17.59 -14.31
N PHE A 315 -22.65 16.65 -14.01
CA PHE A 315 -22.82 15.22 -14.28
C PHE A 315 -23.20 14.38 -13.06
N PHE A 316 -23.49 15.05 -11.95
CA PHE A 316 -23.97 14.40 -10.70
C PHE A 316 -25.02 13.32 -10.97
N GLY A 317 -24.82 12.13 -10.41
CA GLY A 317 -25.76 11.02 -10.43
C GLY A 317 -25.92 10.32 -11.80
N LYS A 318 -25.06 10.61 -12.78
CA LYS A 318 -25.13 9.95 -14.09
C LYS A 318 -24.44 8.59 -14.12
N GLU A 319 -23.38 8.43 -13.36
CA GLU A 319 -22.50 7.25 -13.39
C GLU A 319 -22.50 6.49 -12.05
N GLY A 320 -22.71 7.19 -10.93
CA GLY A 320 -22.69 6.60 -9.60
C GLY A 320 -24.05 6.15 -9.07
N LYS A 321 -24.04 5.06 -8.29
CA LYS A 321 -25.19 4.54 -7.57
C LYS A 321 -25.37 5.21 -6.20
N TYR A 322 -24.26 5.48 -5.52
CA TYR A 322 -24.21 6.06 -4.17
C TYR A 322 -23.66 7.48 -4.26
N VAL A 323 -24.55 8.48 -4.21
CA VAL A 323 -24.22 9.88 -4.53
C VAL A 323 -24.55 10.87 -3.40
N THR A 324 -25.17 10.44 -2.31
CA THR A 324 -25.61 11.33 -1.22
C THR A 324 -24.58 11.43 -0.10
N SER A 325 -24.60 12.53 0.67
CA SER A 325 -23.75 12.72 1.84
C SER A 325 -23.91 11.61 2.87
N ARG A 326 -25.12 11.10 3.07
CA ARG A 326 -25.37 9.96 3.94
C ARG A 326 -24.65 8.71 3.47
N HIS A 327 -24.71 8.37 2.18
CA HIS A 327 -23.99 7.20 1.63
C HIS A 327 -22.49 7.35 1.84
N LEU A 328 -21.94 8.54 1.54
CA LEU A 328 -20.53 8.85 1.71
C LEU A 328 -20.10 8.73 3.17
N ARG A 329 -20.86 9.36 4.09
CA ARG A 329 -20.61 9.28 5.52
C ARG A 329 -20.61 7.86 6.05
N ASP A 330 -21.71 7.12 5.81
CA ASP A 330 -21.86 5.76 6.32
C ASP A 330 -20.72 4.85 5.81
N ARG A 331 -20.30 5.03 4.57
CA ARG A 331 -19.19 4.27 3.99
C ARG A 331 -17.84 4.63 4.60
N LEU A 332 -17.55 5.92 4.76
CA LEU A 332 -16.29 6.39 5.35
C LEU A 332 -16.16 5.92 6.81
N PHE A 333 -17.22 6.07 7.63
CA PHE A 333 -17.19 5.61 9.01
C PHE A 333 -17.10 4.07 9.12
N LYS A 334 -17.74 3.33 8.22
CA LYS A 334 -17.58 1.88 8.15
C LYS A 334 -16.12 1.47 7.82
N GLU A 335 -15.41 2.27 7.04
CA GLU A 335 -14.00 2.00 6.75
C GLU A 335 -13.13 2.17 7.98
N THR A 336 -13.39 3.16 8.84
CA THR A 336 -12.63 3.35 10.09
C THR A 336 -12.80 2.20 11.08
N GLU A 337 -13.88 1.41 10.97
CA GLU A 337 -14.05 0.20 11.77
C GLU A 337 -13.09 -0.92 11.36
N LYS A 338 -12.64 -0.91 10.10
CA LYS A 338 -11.75 -1.93 9.53
C LYS A 338 -10.29 -1.48 9.47
N ASN A 339 -10.09 -0.18 9.25
CA ASN A 339 -8.78 0.41 9.01
C ASN A 339 -8.48 1.49 10.07
N LEU A 340 -7.74 1.11 11.10
CA LEU A 340 -7.38 2.00 12.21
C LEU A 340 -6.34 3.07 11.83
N ALA A 341 -5.68 2.92 10.69
CA ALA A 341 -4.77 3.93 10.16
C ALA A 341 -5.52 5.07 9.45
N LEU A 342 -6.83 4.91 9.27
CA LEU A 342 -7.72 5.91 8.68
C LEU A 342 -8.49 6.63 9.78
N ARG A 343 -8.51 7.95 9.73
CA ARG A 343 -9.35 8.79 10.59
C ARG A 343 -10.27 9.62 9.71
N VAL A 344 -11.51 9.76 10.12
CA VAL A 344 -12.52 10.57 9.42
C VAL A 344 -13.11 11.57 10.39
N GLU A 345 -13.09 12.82 10.02
CA GLU A 345 -13.69 13.92 10.79
C GLU A 345 -14.75 14.63 9.94
N THR A 346 -15.85 14.96 10.57
CA THR A 346 -16.87 15.82 9.95
C THR A 346 -16.39 17.27 9.98
N THR A 347 -16.70 18.01 8.92
CA THR A 347 -16.47 19.45 8.88
C THR A 347 -17.73 20.23 9.32
N ASP A 348 -17.68 21.54 9.29
CA ASP A 348 -18.86 22.40 9.51
C ASP A 348 -19.97 22.19 8.46
N SER A 349 -19.67 21.53 7.37
CA SER A 349 -20.61 21.16 6.31
C SER A 349 -20.96 19.67 6.39
N GLU A 350 -22.25 19.34 6.34
CA GLU A 350 -22.74 17.95 6.36
C GLU A 350 -22.30 17.12 5.12
N ASP A 351 -21.86 17.78 4.07
CA ASP A 351 -21.47 17.19 2.79
C ASP A 351 -19.97 17.00 2.65
N LYS A 352 -19.16 17.42 3.64
CA LYS A 352 -17.70 17.44 3.59
C LYS A 352 -17.09 16.70 4.77
N PHE A 353 -16.09 15.87 4.47
CA PHE A 353 -15.38 15.04 5.44
C PHE A 353 -13.88 15.21 5.24
N ASN A 354 -13.13 15.43 6.32
CA ASN A 354 -11.69 15.33 6.31
C ASN A 354 -11.30 13.88 6.57
N VAL A 355 -10.60 13.28 5.62
CA VAL A 355 -10.12 11.91 5.70
C VAL A 355 -8.60 11.94 5.84
N PHE A 356 -8.10 11.32 6.90
CA PHE A 356 -6.69 11.28 7.25
C PHE A 356 -6.14 9.90 7.00
N GLY A 357 -4.99 9.83 6.34
CA GLY A 357 -4.31 8.58 6.00
C GLY A 357 -2.79 8.72 6.07
N ARG A 358 -2.08 7.61 5.90
CA ARG A 358 -0.60 7.59 6.00
C ARG A 358 0.10 8.14 4.77
N GLY A 359 -0.54 8.07 3.60
CA GLY A 359 0.05 8.50 2.34
C GLY A 359 -0.98 8.55 1.23
N ILE A 360 -0.53 8.99 0.04
CA ILE A 360 -1.39 9.12 -1.15
C ILE A 360 -1.91 7.74 -1.59
N LEU A 361 -1.08 6.70 -1.57
CA LEU A 361 -1.48 5.36 -1.96
C LEU A 361 -2.59 4.81 -1.02
N HIS A 362 -2.48 5.04 0.28
CA HIS A 362 -3.50 4.63 1.24
C HIS A 362 -4.86 5.27 0.94
N LEU A 363 -4.87 6.60 0.69
CA LEU A 363 -6.10 7.33 0.32
C LEU A 363 -6.63 6.92 -1.06
N SER A 364 -5.74 6.68 -2.04
CA SER A 364 -6.15 6.26 -3.38
C SER A 364 -6.78 4.87 -3.40
N VAL A 365 -6.29 3.94 -2.58
CA VAL A 365 -6.90 2.61 -2.41
C VAL A 365 -8.33 2.73 -1.88
N LEU A 366 -8.56 3.59 -0.88
CA LEU A 366 -9.91 3.86 -0.37
C LEU A 366 -10.83 4.42 -1.48
N ILE A 367 -10.37 5.44 -2.20
CA ILE A 367 -11.13 6.08 -3.26
C ILE A 367 -11.45 5.09 -4.38
N GLU A 368 -10.48 4.30 -4.82
CA GLU A 368 -10.68 3.30 -5.88
C GLU A 368 -11.63 2.18 -5.45
N THR A 369 -11.55 1.75 -4.19
CA THR A 369 -12.49 0.77 -3.62
C THR A 369 -13.92 1.32 -3.64
N MET A 370 -14.11 2.57 -3.20
CA MET A 370 -15.42 3.23 -3.23
C MET A 370 -15.93 3.40 -4.66
N ARG A 371 -15.06 3.76 -5.60
CA ARG A 371 -15.37 3.89 -7.02
C ARG A 371 -15.93 2.57 -7.58
N ARG A 372 -15.29 1.44 -7.28
CA ARG A 372 -15.74 0.09 -7.73
C ARG A 372 -17.02 -0.37 -7.04
N GLU A 373 -17.26 0.06 -5.81
CA GLU A 373 -18.52 -0.16 -5.12
C GLU A 373 -19.70 0.66 -5.72
N GLY A 374 -19.42 1.59 -6.63
CA GLY A 374 -20.41 2.43 -7.31
C GLY A 374 -20.67 3.78 -6.65
N TYR A 375 -19.73 4.27 -5.84
CA TYR A 375 -19.79 5.62 -5.27
C TYR A 375 -19.36 6.66 -6.29
N GLU A 376 -20.00 7.82 -6.20
CA GLU A 376 -19.63 9.04 -6.93
C GLU A 376 -19.36 10.14 -5.91
N LEU A 377 -18.16 10.71 -5.95
CA LEU A 377 -17.69 11.70 -4.98
C LEU A 377 -16.70 12.67 -5.63
N GLN A 378 -16.36 13.71 -4.90
CA GLN A 378 -15.25 14.61 -5.23
C GLN A 378 -14.23 14.61 -4.10
N VAL A 379 -12.96 14.77 -4.46
CA VAL A 379 -11.87 14.90 -3.50
C VAL A 379 -11.05 16.15 -3.78
N GLY A 380 -10.58 16.79 -2.73
CA GLY A 380 -9.65 17.92 -2.81
C GLY A 380 -8.20 17.46 -2.91
N LYS A 381 -7.29 18.42 -3.05
CA LYS A 381 -5.86 18.17 -3.08
C LYS A 381 -5.39 17.53 -1.76
N PRO A 382 -4.56 16.47 -1.80
CA PRO A 382 -3.91 15.94 -0.61
C PRO A 382 -3.06 17.01 0.10
N GLN A 383 -3.18 17.09 1.41
CA GLN A 383 -2.44 18.02 2.26
C GLN A 383 -1.70 17.24 3.35
N VAL A 384 -0.50 17.67 3.70
CA VAL A 384 0.23 17.12 4.85
C VAL A 384 -0.36 17.65 6.15
N ILE A 385 -0.28 16.86 7.21
CA ILE A 385 -0.77 17.25 8.54
C ILE A 385 0.35 18.00 9.25
N GLU A 386 0.10 19.25 9.58
CA GLU A 386 1.00 20.04 10.40
C GLU A 386 0.64 19.91 11.88
N LYS A 387 1.64 19.93 12.76
CA LYS A 387 1.47 19.83 14.21
C LYS A 387 2.31 20.88 14.91
N VAL A 388 1.79 21.42 16.02
CA VAL A 388 2.58 22.26 16.91
C VAL A 388 3.22 21.38 17.98
N ILE A 389 4.54 21.24 17.94
CA ILE A 389 5.35 20.48 18.90
C ILE A 389 6.26 21.49 19.62
N ASP A 390 6.17 21.54 20.95
CA ASP A 390 6.93 22.48 21.79
C ASP A 390 6.83 23.97 21.34
N GLY A 391 5.65 24.36 20.79
CA GLY A 391 5.41 25.72 20.31
C GLY A 391 5.95 26.02 18.91
N VAL A 392 6.52 25.02 18.22
CA VAL A 392 7.04 25.14 16.85
C VAL A 392 6.08 24.42 15.90
N ASN A 393 5.74 25.07 14.78
CA ASN A 393 4.98 24.41 13.72
C ASN A 393 5.88 23.39 13.02
N CYS A 394 5.48 22.12 13.05
CA CYS A 394 6.20 20.99 12.50
C CYS A 394 5.38 20.31 11.40
N GLU A 395 6.08 19.80 10.41
CA GLU A 395 5.54 19.02 9.30
C GLU A 395 6.19 17.63 9.25
N PRO A 396 5.54 16.62 8.65
CA PRO A 396 6.11 15.29 8.53
C PRO A 396 7.28 15.29 7.53
N TYR A 397 8.38 14.65 7.92
CA TYR A 397 9.55 14.41 7.07
C TYR A 397 9.70 12.95 6.73
N GLU A 398 10.24 12.71 5.55
CA GLU A 398 10.52 11.38 5.06
C GLU A 398 11.97 11.23 4.64
N THR A 399 12.54 10.06 4.87
CA THR A 399 13.79 9.65 4.24
C THR A 399 13.47 9.20 2.82
N LEU A 400 13.97 9.94 1.83
CA LEU A 400 13.83 9.62 0.42
C LEU A 400 15.12 8.99 -0.09
N VAL A 401 15.01 7.82 -0.72
CA VAL A 401 16.11 7.11 -1.37
C VAL A 401 15.89 7.11 -2.86
N ILE A 402 16.93 7.47 -3.62
CA ILE A 402 16.91 7.48 -5.08
C ILE A 402 18.15 6.75 -5.58
N ASP A 403 17.92 5.66 -6.35
CA ASP A 403 18.97 5.00 -7.13
C ASP A 403 18.83 5.43 -8.59
N VAL A 404 19.86 6.04 -9.17
CA VAL A 404 19.81 6.64 -10.50
C VAL A 404 21.18 6.53 -11.19
N PRO A 405 21.26 6.35 -12.53
CA PRO A 405 22.52 6.41 -13.25
C PRO A 405 23.28 7.73 -12.98
N GLU A 406 24.59 7.67 -12.92
CA GLU A 406 25.46 8.80 -12.55
C GLU A 406 25.17 10.07 -13.38
N ASP A 407 24.88 9.92 -14.67
CA ASP A 407 24.56 11.03 -15.59
C ASP A 407 23.32 11.84 -15.17
N PHE A 408 22.41 11.24 -14.41
CA PHE A 408 21.16 11.88 -13.95
C PHE A 408 21.20 12.31 -12.48
N SER A 409 22.28 11.98 -11.74
CA SER A 409 22.39 12.28 -10.30
C SER A 409 22.23 13.77 -9.98
N GLY A 410 22.91 14.64 -10.73
CA GLY A 410 22.81 16.08 -10.58
C GLY A 410 21.38 16.61 -10.77
N LYS A 411 20.64 16.05 -11.73
CA LYS A 411 19.24 16.43 -11.98
C LYS A 411 18.30 15.95 -10.88
N ALA A 412 18.55 14.75 -10.36
CA ALA A 412 17.80 14.19 -9.23
C ALA A 412 18.00 15.07 -7.98
N ILE A 413 19.24 15.44 -7.66
CA ILE A 413 19.58 16.32 -6.53
C ILE A 413 18.89 17.69 -6.70
N GLU A 414 18.92 18.28 -7.89
CA GLU A 414 18.27 19.56 -8.18
C GLU A 414 16.76 19.50 -7.89
N LEU A 415 16.07 18.49 -8.41
CA LEU A 415 14.63 18.31 -8.23
C LEU A 415 14.23 18.15 -6.76
N VAL A 416 15.00 17.40 -5.98
CA VAL A 416 14.75 17.18 -4.56
C VAL A 416 15.04 18.44 -3.74
N THR A 417 16.14 19.13 -4.02
CA THR A 417 16.54 20.37 -3.31
C THR A 417 15.53 21.50 -3.57
N GLN A 418 15.00 21.64 -4.80
CA GLN A 418 13.93 22.61 -5.10
C GLN A 418 12.68 22.36 -4.24
N ARG A 419 12.48 21.13 -3.78
CA ARG A 419 11.37 20.72 -2.91
C ARG A 419 11.76 20.64 -1.44
N LYS A 420 12.82 21.34 -1.03
CA LYS A 420 13.32 21.44 0.34
C LYS A 420 13.92 20.15 0.90
N GLY A 421 14.29 19.18 0.05
CA GLY A 421 15.03 18.01 0.48
C GLY A 421 16.51 18.33 0.73
N ASP A 422 17.07 17.75 1.78
CA ASP A 422 18.49 17.84 2.14
C ASP A 422 19.18 16.52 1.79
N LEU A 423 20.26 16.58 1.03
CA LEU A 423 21.07 15.42 0.70
C LEU A 423 21.86 14.96 1.94
N LEU A 424 21.70 13.70 2.33
CA LEU A 424 22.40 13.08 3.46
C LEU A 424 23.54 12.19 3.00
N VAL A 425 23.28 11.34 2.00
CA VAL A 425 24.23 10.33 1.50
C VAL A 425 24.28 10.39 -0.01
N MET A 426 25.48 10.24 -0.57
CA MET A 426 25.73 10.07 -1.98
C MET A 426 26.87 9.06 -2.17
N GLU A 427 26.54 7.88 -2.65
CA GLU A 427 27.48 6.76 -2.78
C GLU A 427 27.31 6.04 -4.12
N PRO A 428 28.41 5.59 -4.76
CA PRO A 428 28.30 4.74 -5.95
C PRO A 428 27.83 3.33 -5.56
N LYS A 429 26.86 2.79 -6.31
CA LYS A 429 26.31 1.44 -6.11
C LYS A 429 26.26 0.72 -7.46
N GLY A 430 27.31 0.03 -7.81
CA GLY A 430 27.47 -0.57 -9.14
C GLY A 430 27.43 0.52 -10.23
N ASP A 431 26.52 0.39 -11.20
CA ASP A 431 26.32 1.35 -12.29
C ASP A 431 25.39 2.51 -11.92
N LEU A 432 24.88 2.53 -10.68
CA LEU A 432 23.97 3.54 -10.16
C LEU A 432 24.63 4.41 -9.09
N GLN A 433 24.12 5.60 -8.92
CA GLN A 433 24.41 6.48 -7.81
C GLN A 433 23.28 6.36 -6.79
N HIS A 434 23.60 5.99 -5.57
CA HIS A 434 22.69 5.93 -4.43
C HIS A 434 22.65 7.30 -3.73
N LEU A 435 21.45 7.87 -3.58
CA LEU A 435 21.21 9.16 -2.98
C LEU A 435 20.18 9.02 -1.86
N GLU A 436 20.52 9.49 -0.65
CA GLU A 436 19.56 9.57 0.46
C GLU A 436 19.30 11.02 0.84
N PHE A 437 18.03 11.35 1.08
CA PHE A 437 17.61 12.71 1.45
C PHE A 437 16.65 12.69 2.64
N ASP A 438 16.67 13.75 3.42
CA ASP A 438 15.54 14.14 4.27
C ASP A 438 14.69 15.17 3.52
N ILE A 439 13.40 14.87 3.34
CA ILE A 439 12.48 15.72 2.58
C ILE A 439 11.15 15.88 3.33
N PRO A 440 10.54 17.09 3.36
CA PRO A 440 9.18 17.24 3.83
C PRO A 440 8.21 16.38 2.98
N SER A 441 7.25 15.66 3.60
CA SER A 441 6.31 14.79 2.87
C SER A 441 5.55 15.53 1.77
N ARG A 442 5.27 16.83 1.93
CA ARG A 442 4.67 17.66 0.86
C ARG A 442 5.58 17.84 -0.35
N GLY A 443 6.89 17.70 -0.19
CA GLY A 443 7.87 17.73 -1.28
C GLY A 443 7.82 16.49 -2.18
N LEU A 444 7.29 15.38 -1.68
CA LEU A 444 7.13 14.14 -2.46
C LEU A 444 5.94 14.19 -3.41
N ILE A 445 4.95 15.03 -3.13
CA ILE A 445 3.73 15.14 -3.97
C ILE A 445 4.14 15.55 -5.39
N GLY A 446 3.88 14.67 -6.37
CA GLY A 446 4.26 14.86 -7.78
C GLY A 446 5.76 14.76 -8.10
N LEU A 447 6.64 14.45 -7.13
CA LEU A 447 8.08 14.31 -7.36
C LEU A 447 8.38 13.09 -8.25
N ARG A 448 7.69 11.97 -8.04
CA ARG A 448 7.93 10.72 -8.77
C ARG A 448 7.82 10.92 -10.29
N ASN A 449 6.76 11.54 -10.76
CA ASN A 449 6.53 11.78 -12.18
C ASN A 449 7.57 12.72 -12.78
N ASN A 450 7.94 13.77 -12.04
CA ASN A 450 9.01 14.68 -12.46
C ASN A 450 10.35 13.96 -12.52
N MET A 451 10.66 13.10 -11.56
CA MET A 451 11.88 12.32 -11.49
C MET A 451 11.97 11.34 -12.68
N LEU A 452 10.92 10.54 -12.91
CA LEU A 452 10.87 9.60 -14.04
C LEU A 452 11.04 10.32 -15.39
N THR A 453 10.39 11.49 -15.56
CA THR A 453 10.54 12.29 -16.78
C THR A 453 11.96 12.81 -16.94
N ALA A 454 12.57 13.31 -15.86
CA ALA A 454 13.91 13.89 -15.88
C ALA A 454 15.03 12.85 -16.09
N THR A 455 14.79 11.60 -15.70
CA THR A 455 15.73 10.48 -15.77
C THR A 455 15.37 9.46 -16.84
N SER A 456 14.46 9.80 -17.76
CA SER A 456 14.01 8.89 -18.84
C SER A 456 13.50 7.54 -18.31
N GLY A 457 12.85 7.54 -17.13
CA GLY A 457 12.29 6.35 -16.50
C GLY A 457 13.30 5.50 -15.71
N GLN A 458 14.57 5.92 -15.60
CA GLN A 458 15.64 5.09 -15.02
C GLN A 458 15.82 5.27 -13.50
N ALA A 459 15.20 6.28 -12.87
CA ALA A 459 15.28 6.47 -11.43
C ALA A 459 14.39 5.46 -10.68
N ILE A 460 14.95 4.83 -9.68
CA ILE A 460 14.24 4.05 -8.68
C ILE A 460 14.10 4.93 -7.44
N MET A 461 12.88 5.17 -7.00
CA MET A 461 12.61 6.08 -5.89
C MET A 461 11.75 5.39 -4.83
N THR A 462 12.22 5.46 -3.58
CA THR A 462 11.50 4.97 -2.40
C THR A 462 11.56 5.99 -1.28
N HIS A 463 10.55 6.02 -0.44
CA HIS A 463 10.50 6.94 0.69
C HIS A 463 9.83 6.28 1.90
N ARG A 464 10.13 6.79 3.09
CA ARG A 464 9.56 6.34 4.35
C ARG A 464 9.40 7.50 5.32
N PHE A 465 8.34 7.49 6.10
CA PHE A 465 8.15 8.44 7.20
C PHE A 465 9.32 8.32 8.20
N ARG A 466 9.83 9.46 8.65
CA ARG A 466 10.89 9.55 9.64
C ARG A 466 10.36 10.14 10.96
N GLU A 467 10.04 11.42 10.95
CA GLU A 467 9.56 12.13 12.13
C GLU A 467 8.93 13.47 11.75
N PHE A 468 8.32 14.15 12.71
CA PHE A 468 7.88 15.54 12.52
C PHE A 468 9.04 16.49 12.83
N MET A 469 9.36 17.37 11.88
CA MET A 469 10.41 18.38 12.01
C MET A 469 9.85 19.78 11.73
N PRO A 470 10.55 20.86 12.16
CA PRO A 470 10.10 22.23 11.93
C PRO A 470 9.81 22.50 10.45
N PHE A 471 8.73 23.25 10.21
CA PHE A 471 8.31 23.65 8.86
C PHE A 471 9.40 24.42 8.11
N LYS A 472 9.81 23.94 6.93
CA LYS A 472 10.97 24.44 6.17
C LYS A 472 10.64 25.56 5.17
N GLY A 473 9.50 26.22 5.30
CA GLY A 473 9.06 27.28 4.40
C GLY A 473 8.37 26.76 3.13
N GLU A 474 7.90 27.66 2.29
CA GLU A 474 7.12 27.34 1.11
C GLU A 474 7.91 26.57 0.06
N ILE A 475 7.26 25.58 -0.57
CA ILE A 475 7.75 24.89 -1.77
C ILE A 475 7.12 25.57 -2.97
N THR A 476 7.95 26.20 -3.79
CA THR A 476 7.48 26.81 -5.04
C THR A 476 7.25 25.70 -6.06
N SER A 477 6.03 25.17 -6.13
CA SER A 477 5.63 24.36 -7.26
C SER A 477 5.32 25.30 -8.44
N LYS A 478 6.03 25.14 -9.55
CA LYS A 478 5.64 25.78 -10.82
C LYS A 478 4.35 25.09 -11.29
N VAL A 479 3.22 25.66 -10.86
CA VAL A 479 1.92 25.17 -11.33
C VAL A 479 1.65 25.86 -12.66
N LYS A 480 1.56 25.08 -13.73
CA LYS A 480 1.02 25.55 -15.00
C LYS A 480 -0.48 25.77 -14.83
N GLY A 481 -1.02 26.76 -15.52
CA GLY A 481 -2.44 27.06 -15.51
C GLY A 481 -3.29 25.94 -16.12
N ALA A 482 -4.57 25.95 -15.83
CA ALA A 482 -5.56 25.03 -16.35
C ALA A 482 -6.21 25.56 -17.64
N LEU A 483 -6.55 24.67 -18.57
CA LEU A 483 -7.50 24.94 -19.65
C LEU A 483 -8.89 24.55 -19.16
N ILE A 484 -9.80 25.52 -19.06
CA ILE A 484 -11.12 25.36 -18.44
C ILE A 484 -12.20 25.42 -19.52
N SER A 485 -13.15 24.48 -19.52
CA SER A 485 -14.24 24.48 -20.47
C SER A 485 -15.25 25.58 -20.17
N MET A 486 -15.61 26.38 -21.22
CA MET A 486 -16.64 27.42 -21.13
C MET A 486 -18.05 26.89 -21.28
N GLU A 487 -18.24 25.75 -21.95
CA GLU A 487 -19.55 25.23 -22.36
C GLU A 487 -19.65 23.73 -22.12
N GLN A 488 -20.90 23.25 -21.98
CA GLN A 488 -21.21 21.83 -21.92
C GLN A 488 -21.51 21.28 -23.31
N GLY A 489 -20.96 20.12 -23.63
CA GLY A 489 -21.22 19.40 -24.90
C GLY A 489 -20.08 18.47 -25.27
N PRO A 490 -20.17 17.82 -26.45
CA PRO A 490 -19.09 16.99 -26.97
C PRO A 490 -17.92 17.86 -27.45
N ALA A 491 -16.71 17.52 -27.04
CA ALA A 491 -15.49 18.17 -27.53
C ALA A 491 -15.32 17.89 -29.03
N THR A 492 -14.99 18.90 -29.83
CA THR A 492 -14.82 18.75 -31.26
C THR A 492 -13.35 18.66 -31.66
N GLY A 493 -13.02 17.78 -32.60
CA GLY A 493 -11.65 17.66 -33.10
C GLY A 493 -11.15 18.98 -33.70
N PHE A 494 -12.05 19.80 -34.29
CA PHE A 494 -11.72 21.11 -34.84
C PHE A 494 -11.24 22.09 -33.74
N ALA A 495 -11.94 22.16 -32.60
CA ALA A 495 -11.58 23.06 -31.52
C ALA A 495 -10.27 22.60 -30.83
N ILE A 496 -10.12 21.29 -30.58
CA ILE A 496 -8.90 20.72 -30.01
C ILE A 496 -7.68 21.02 -30.89
N ASN A 497 -7.78 20.73 -32.21
CA ASN A 497 -6.70 20.98 -33.17
C ASN A 497 -6.30 22.46 -33.21
N ARG A 498 -7.27 23.39 -33.11
CA ARG A 498 -7.00 24.83 -33.11
C ARG A 498 -6.34 25.32 -31.81
N LEU A 499 -6.59 24.65 -30.70
CA LEU A 499 -6.16 25.10 -29.40
C LEU A 499 -4.95 24.29 -28.84
N GLN A 500 -4.49 23.26 -29.56
CA GLN A 500 -3.38 22.38 -29.06
C GLN A 500 -2.05 23.15 -28.86
N ASP A 501 -1.83 24.29 -29.51
CA ASP A 501 -0.67 25.14 -29.25
C ASP A 501 -0.75 25.87 -27.88
N ARG A 502 -1.93 25.89 -27.25
CA ARG A 502 -2.15 26.53 -25.95
C ARG A 502 -1.80 25.62 -24.77
N GLY A 503 -1.71 24.30 -25.01
CA GLY A 503 -1.42 23.35 -23.94
C GLY A 503 -1.71 21.91 -24.32
N ARG A 504 -1.69 21.04 -23.31
CA ARG A 504 -1.97 19.60 -23.46
C ARG A 504 -3.38 19.30 -22.99
N PHE A 505 -4.15 18.52 -23.75
CA PHE A 505 -5.53 18.21 -23.42
C PHE A 505 -5.66 16.86 -22.69
N PHE A 506 -6.63 16.80 -21.76
CA PHE A 506 -7.03 15.60 -21.02
C PHE A 506 -8.27 14.94 -21.64
N VAL A 507 -8.83 15.55 -22.67
CA VAL A 507 -10.04 15.10 -23.36
C VAL A 507 -9.75 14.85 -24.85
N ALA A 508 -10.47 13.90 -25.44
CA ALA A 508 -10.42 13.56 -26.85
C ALA A 508 -11.64 14.10 -27.60
N PRO A 509 -11.63 14.12 -28.95
CA PRO A 509 -12.82 14.39 -29.74
C PRO A 509 -13.97 13.45 -29.35
N ALA A 510 -15.18 13.99 -29.26
CA ALA A 510 -16.42 13.35 -28.83
C ALA A 510 -16.56 13.10 -27.30
N ASP A 511 -15.52 13.30 -26.47
CA ASP A 511 -15.69 13.27 -25.02
C ASP A 511 -16.68 14.37 -24.62
N VAL A 512 -17.68 14.02 -23.81
CA VAL A 512 -18.67 14.98 -23.31
C VAL A 512 -18.07 15.71 -22.09
N ILE A 513 -18.02 17.03 -22.17
CA ILE A 513 -17.47 17.93 -21.16
C ILE A 513 -18.54 18.87 -20.63
N TYR A 514 -18.28 19.49 -19.47
CA TYR A 514 -19.16 20.50 -18.88
C TYR A 514 -18.42 21.81 -18.58
N LYS A 515 -19.18 22.86 -18.38
CA LYS A 515 -18.64 24.18 -18.01
C LYS A 515 -17.90 24.09 -16.65
N GLY A 516 -16.69 24.65 -16.60
CA GLY A 516 -15.85 24.62 -15.39
C GLY A 516 -15.01 23.36 -15.24
N GLN A 517 -15.14 22.37 -16.13
CA GLN A 517 -14.25 21.21 -16.17
C GLN A 517 -12.86 21.64 -16.63
N VAL A 518 -11.82 21.16 -15.95
CA VAL A 518 -10.43 21.27 -16.39
C VAL A 518 -10.21 20.26 -17.51
N VAL A 519 -10.04 20.74 -18.71
CA VAL A 519 -9.93 19.93 -19.93
C VAL A 519 -8.52 19.81 -20.48
N GLY A 520 -7.56 20.47 -19.82
CA GLY A 520 -6.15 20.39 -20.20
C GLY A 520 -5.26 21.26 -19.31
N GLU A 521 -3.94 21.14 -19.53
CA GLU A 521 -2.89 21.95 -18.92
C GLU A 521 -2.52 23.10 -19.87
N HIS A 522 -2.55 24.34 -19.39
CA HIS A 522 -2.11 25.49 -20.17
C HIS A 522 -0.58 25.55 -20.28
N SER A 523 -0.06 26.02 -21.38
CA SER A 523 1.39 26.18 -21.56
C SER A 523 2.01 27.30 -20.72
N ARG A 524 1.17 28.17 -20.12
CA ARG A 524 1.54 29.29 -19.24
C ARG A 524 1.02 29.07 -17.83
N ASP A 525 1.45 29.91 -16.90
CA ASP A 525 1.13 29.79 -15.48
C ASP A 525 -0.29 30.27 -15.11
N ASN A 526 -1.03 30.88 -16.03
CA ASN A 526 -2.40 31.37 -15.81
C ASN A 526 -3.44 30.44 -16.41
N ASP A 527 -4.59 30.36 -15.77
CA ASP A 527 -5.74 29.64 -16.28
C ASP A 527 -6.30 30.30 -17.55
N LEU A 528 -6.82 29.50 -18.45
CA LEU A 528 -7.41 29.94 -19.71
C LEU A 528 -8.73 29.23 -19.96
N GLU A 529 -9.81 30.01 -20.08
CA GLU A 529 -11.09 29.48 -20.52
C GLU A 529 -11.08 29.20 -22.02
N VAL A 530 -11.54 28.01 -22.42
CA VAL A 530 -11.54 27.54 -23.81
C VAL A 530 -12.89 26.96 -24.18
N ASN A 531 -13.30 27.19 -25.44
CA ASN A 531 -14.50 26.58 -25.98
C ASN A 531 -14.11 25.39 -26.87
N LEU A 532 -14.29 24.18 -26.37
CA LEU A 532 -14.00 22.92 -27.08
C LEU A 532 -15.22 22.35 -27.80
N VAL A 533 -16.42 22.89 -27.57
CA VAL A 533 -17.68 22.40 -28.19
C VAL A 533 -17.90 23.02 -29.56
N LYS A 534 -17.19 24.10 -29.86
CA LYS A 534 -17.38 24.84 -31.12
C LYS A 534 -17.00 24.02 -32.34
N GLY A 535 -17.96 23.72 -33.17
CA GLY A 535 -17.75 23.04 -34.46
C GLY A 535 -17.22 23.97 -35.56
N LYS A 536 -16.75 23.38 -36.66
CA LYS A 536 -16.40 24.12 -37.90
C LYS A 536 -17.67 24.74 -38.47
N GLN A 537 -17.73 26.08 -38.59
CA GLN A 537 -18.82 26.72 -39.31
C GLN A 537 -18.72 26.33 -40.78
N LEU A 538 -19.80 25.76 -41.30
CA LEU A 538 -19.93 25.48 -42.75
C LEU A 538 -20.02 26.80 -43.48
N THR A 539 -18.94 27.22 -44.11
CA THR A 539 -18.98 28.32 -45.10
C THR A 539 -19.25 27.73 -46.47
N ASN A 540 -20.15 28.38 -47.25
CA ASN A 540 -20.57 27.96 -48.59
C ASN A 540 -19.45 28.01 -49.65
N MET A 541 -18.23 28.27 -49.31
CA MET A 541 -17.07 28.21 -50.22
C MET A 541 -16.46 26.81 -50.22
N ARG A 542 -16.80 26.01 -51.23
CA ARG A 542 -16.06 24.81 -51.61
C ARG A 542 -14.67 25.21 -52.12
N LYS A 543 -13.66 25.24 -51.29
CA LYS A 543 -12.28 25.00 -51.70
C LYS A 543 -12.10 23.50 -51.84
N SER A 544 -12.18 23.03 -53.09
CA SER A 544 -11.75 21.68 -53.47
C SER A 544 -10.23 21.59 -53.27
N GLY A 545 -9.79 20.78 -52.33
CA GLY A 545 -8.38 20.47 -52.16
C GLY A 545 -7.93 20.57 -50.72
N SER A 546 -7.63 19.39 -50.17
CA SER A 546 -7.05 19.06 -48.88
C SER A 546 -8.01 19.08 -47.69
N ASP A 547 -8.74 18.00 -47.48
CA ASP A 547 -8.96 17.47 -46.13
C ASP A 547 -7.61 16.91 -45.65
N ASP A 548 -6.69 17.81 -45.24
CA ASP A 548 -5.54 17.42 -44.50
C ASP A 548 -6.06 16.77 -43.21
N ALA A 549 -5.74 15.49 -43.00
CA ALA A 549 -6.12 14.77 -41.82
C ALA A 549 -5.63 15.57 -40.61
N MET A 550 -6.57 16.06 -39.78
CA MET A 550 -6.24 16.84 -38.60
C MET A 550 -5.34 15.99 -37.66
N LYS A 551 -4.10 16.39 -37.49
CA LYS A 551 -3.18 15.77 -36.54
C LYS A 551 -3.47 16.31 -35.14
N ILE A 552 -4.25 15.57 -34.37
CA ILE A 552 -4.55 15.90 -32.97
C ILE A 552 -3.60 15.08 -32.09
N ALA A 553 -2.93 15.76 -31.16
CA ALA A 553 -2.11 15.09 -30.15
C ALA A 553 -2.99 14.18 -29.28
N PRO A 554 -2.50 13.00 -28.86
CA PRO A 554 -3.25 12.12 -27.98
C PRO A 554 -3.53 12.81 -26.64
N LYS A 555 -4.69 12.52 -26.04
CA LYS A 555 -5.02 13.04 -24.71
C LYS A 555 -4.08 12.49 -23.66
N VAL A 556 -3.75 13.30 -22.67
CA VAL A 556 -3.01 12.85 -21.48
C VAL A 556 -3.99 12.09 -20.60
N LEU A 557 -3.62 10.88 -20.23
CA LEU A 557 -4.37 10.03 -19.31
C LEU A 557 -3.62 10.02 -17.98
N PHE A 558 -4.31 10.35 -16.90
CA PHE A 558 -3.80 10.26 -15.54
C PHE A 558 -4.42 9.06 -14.83
N SER A 559 -3.63 8.34 -14.07
CA SER A 559 -4.12 7.43 -13.04
C SER A 559 -4.84 8.22 -11.93
N LEU A 560 -5.48 7.53 -10.99
CA LEU A 560 -6.12 8.18 -9.85
C LEU A 560 -5.07 8.93 -9.01
N GLU A 561 -3.94 8.30 -8.71
CA GLU A 561 -2.84 8.89 -7.95
C GLU A 561 -2.27 10.13 -8.65
N GLU A 562 -1.98 10.02 -9.93
CA GLU A 562 -1.49 11.16 -10.72
C GLU A 562 -2.49 12.31 -10.77
N SER A 563 -3.79 12.00 -10.84
CA SER A 563 -4.85 13.00 -10.79
C SER A 563 -4.90 13.72 -9.44
N MET A 564 -4.78 12.95 -8.33
CA MET A 564 -4.75 13.50 -6.97
C MET A 564 -3.52 14.41 -6.72
N GLU A 565 -2.36 14.05 -7.28
CA GLU A 565 -1.14 14.84 -7.18
C GLU A 565 -1.17 16.09 -8.07
N TYR A 566 -1.90 16.02 -9.19
CA TYR A 566 -1.94 17.07 -10.21
C TYR A 566 -2.85 18.24 -9.83
N ILE A 567 -4.02 17.97 -9.22
CA ILE A 567 -5.01 19.00 -8.89
C ILE A 567 -4.44 20.12 -8.02
N SER A 568 -4.89 21.34 -8.25
CA SER A 568 -4.57 22.53 -7.48
C SER A 568 -5.50 22.67 -6.26
N GLU A 569 -5.19 23.60 -5.33
CA GLU A 569 -6.00 23.84 -4.14
C GLU A 569 -7.42 24.34 -4.45
N ASP A 570 -7.59 25.01 -5.59
CA ASP A 570 -8.85 25.54 -6.09
C ASP A 570 -9.58 24.56 -7.03
N GLU A 571 -9.17 23.28 -7.03
CA GLU A 571 -9.71 22.24 -7.88
C GLU A 571 -10.20 21.04 -7.06
N TYR A 572 -11.23 20.36 -7.60
CA TYR A 572 -11.67 19.04 -7.16
C TYR A 572 -11.39 17.99 -8.23
N LEU A 573 -11.05 16.80 -7.80
CA LEU A 573 -11.10 15.61 -8.62
C LEU A 573 -12.47 14.94 -8.43
N GLU A 574 -13.28 14.93 -9.47
CA GLU A 574 -14.51 14.17 -9.56
C GLU A 574 -14.18 12.71 -9.85
N VAL A 575 -14.60 11.83 -8.97
CA VAL A 575 -14.37 10.38 -9.05
C VAL A 575 -15.72 9.69 -9.19
N THR A 576 -15.88 8.95 -10.27
CA THR A 576 -17.09 8.17 -10.57
C THR A 576 -16.69 6.75 -10.94
N PRO A 577 -17.62 5.78 -10.98
CA PRO A 577 -17.33 4.43 -11.44
C PRO A 577 -16.66 4.36 -12.82
N GLU A 578 -16.99 5.27 -13.72
CA GLU A 578 -16.54 5.24 -15.12
C GLU A 578 -15.44 6.27 -15.44
N SER A 579 -15.38 7.39 -14.69
CA SER A 579 -14.58 8.54 -15.09
C SER A 579 -13.83 9.21 -13.95
N LEU A 580 -12.68 9.80 -14.28
CA LEU A 580 -11.96 10.76 -13.46
C LEU A 580 -11.97 12.11 -14.20
N ARG A 581 -12.47 13.16 -13.55
CA ARG A 581 -12.55 14.50 -14.14
C ARG A 581 -12.10 15.55 -13.13
N MET A 582 -11.33 16.52 -13.56
CA MET A 582 -10.90 17.64 -12.73
C MET A 582 -11.80 18.84 -12.99
N ARG A 583 -12.11 19.62 -11.95
CA ARG A 583 -12.92 20.83 -12.08
C ARG A 583 -12.49 21.92 -11.12
N LYS A 584 -12.75 23.19 -11.48
CA LYS A 584 -12.60 24.31 -10.56
C LYS A 584 -13.71 24.31 -9.50
N ILE A 585 -13.37 24.66 -8.25
CA ILE A 585 -14.33 24.71 -7.12
C ILE A 585 -15.41 25.77 -7.34
N ASN A 586 -15.03 26.93 -7.88
CA ASN A 586 -15.87 28.11 -8.01
C ASN A 586 -16.33 28.37 -9.44
N SER A 587 -16.49 27.36 -10.28
CA SER A 587 -16.89 27.52 -11.68
C SER A 587 -18.32 27.08 -11.95
#